data_40bbe2f5dd3289c4986bf9e88db9e68f
#
_entry.id   40bbe2f5dd3289c4986bf9e88db9e68f
#
_cell.length_a   1.000
_cell.length_b   1.000
_cell.length_c   1.000
_cell.angle_alpha   90.00
_cell.angle_beta   90.00
_cell.angle_gamma   90.00
#
_symmetry.space_group_name_H-M   'P 1'
#
loop_
_entity.id
_entity.type
_entity.pdbx_description
1 polymer ?
#
loop_
_entity_poly.entity_id
_entity_poly.type
_entity_poly.pdbx_seq_one_letter_code
_entity_poly.pdbx_strand_id
1 'polypeptide(L)'
;MADPAGTAKLQPWEQLDELGEYHELCRSRLEHLVPVREPLVLCSQIQRSGGTLLSRLFDGHPECHAHPYELKLGKKQPEWPRIDLADAPRRWFRRLYEDKVGQHLAGGYTKPGLKTADVEVFPFVFLPRLQKLVFDRCVAEWQIERVRDVFDCYFTSYFNAWLDNQNVYPGPKKIVTAFTPRTNLDEDSVRRFFEAYPDGTLITLVRDPRAWYGSAVRHRRQYEDLDAALELWRQSAQAALDAREQYGERMVVLTYEQLVLDPEPTMRRLAEYLGISWSPILLEPTFNGRPVRPNSSDAVTEYGVVGSRAEAWREVLDADAIARIDGLAGDLYERAAASIGG
;
A
#
# COMPACT_ATOMS: atom_id res chain seq x y z
N MET A 1 16.79 42.15 15.00
CA MET A 1 17.67 41.11 15.58
C MET A 1 17.28 39.80 14.92
N ALA A 2 18.14 39.31 14.06
CA ALA A 2 17.94 38.02 13.38
C ALA A 2 18.21 36.92 14.40
N ASP A 3 17.29 35.97 14.45
CA ASP A 3 17.44 34.74 15.22
C ASP A 3 18.60 33.92 14.60
N PRO A 4 19.71 33.70 15.30
CA PRO A 4 20.83 32.98 14.72
C PRO A 4 20.61 31.48 14.95
N ALA A 5 20.55 30.76 13.85
CA ALA A 5 20.54 29.33 13.74
C ALA A 5 19.21 28.67 14.15
N GLY A 6 18.29 28.64 13.21
CA GLY A 6 17.23 27.65 13.24
C GLY A 6 17.84 26.25 13.35
N THR A 7 17.88 25.74 14.55
CA THR A 7 18.25 24.35 14.82
C THR A 7 17.26 23.50 14.03
N ALA A 8 17.69 23.01 12.87
CA ALA A 8 16.89 22.09 12.07
C ALA A 8 16.48 20.95 13.00
N LYS A 9 15.19 20.79 13.22
CA LYS A 9 14.66 19.72 14.07
C LYS A 9 15.20 18.39 13.54
N LEU A 10 15.98 17.70 14.36
CA LEU A 10 16.51 16.40 14.00
C LEU A 10 15.36 15.46 13.66
N GLN A 11 15.52 14.72 12.58
CA GLN A 11 14.58 13.68 12.23
C GLN A 11 14.72 12.50 13.22
N PRO A 12 13.69 11.64 13.39
CA PRO A 12 13.77 10.52 14.33
C PRO A 12 15.01 9.63 14.14
N TRP A 13 15.50 9.46 12.93
CA TRP A 13 16.71 8.67 12.63
C TRP A 13 18.03 9.41 12.92
N GLU A 14 17.99 10.71 13.15
CA GLU A 14 19.15 11.56 13.46
C GLU A 14 19.35 11.75 14.99
N GLN A 15 18.37 11.34 15.78
CA GLN A 15 18.46 11.41 17.24
C GLN A 15 19.47 10.41 17.76
N LEU A 16 20.31 10.83 18.67
CA LEU A 16 21.24 9.95 19.39
C LEU A 16 20.49 9.26 20.51
N ASP A 17 20.69 7.98 20.66
CA ASP A 17 20.23 7.22 21.80
C ASP A 17 21.44 6.74 22.60
N GLU A 18 21.51 7.08 23.86
CA GLU A 18 22.61 6.73 24.76
C GLU A 18 22.34 5.46 25.56
N LEU A 19 21.17 4.81 25.38
CA LEU A 19 20.82 3.59 26.10
C LEU A 19 21.63 2.40 25.56
N GLY A 20 22.44 1.78 26.40
CA GLY A 20 23.26 0.63 26.01
C GLY A 20 22.46 -0.55 25.47
N GLU A 21 21.28 -0.81 26.05
CA GLU A 21 20.36 -1.86 25.59
C GLU A 21 19.85 -1.60 24.17
N TYR A 22 19.54 -0.35 23.83
CA TYR A 22 19.13 0.03 22.48
C TYR A 22 20.27 -0.18 21.47
N HIS A 23 21.49 0.17 21.81
CA HIS A 23 22.65 -0.05 20.96
C HIS A 23 22.92 -1.55 20.76
N GLU A 24 22.75 -2.36 21.80
CA GLU A 24 22.89 -3.80 21.70
C GLU A 24 21.83 -4.42 20.78
N LEU A 25 20.57 -4.00 20.94
CA LEU A 25 19.47 -4.41 20.05
C LEU A 25 19.76 -4.05 18.60
N CYS A 26 20.20 -2.81 18.34
CA CYS A 26 20.56 -2.37 17.00
C CYS A 26 21.71 -3.20 16.42
N ARG A 27 22.75 -3.51 17.22
CA ARG A 27 23.87 -4.34 16.81
C ARG A 27 23.41 -5.75 16.44
N SER A 28 22.65 -6.40 17.31
CA SER A 28 22.11 -7.73 17.08
C SER A 28 21.26 -7.80 15.79
N ARG A 29 20.40 -6.78 15.57
CA ARG A 29 19.61 -6.72 14.33
C ARG A 29 20.46 -6.50 13.09
N LEU A 30 21.52 -5.71 13.16
CA LEU A 30 22.45 -5.53 12.06
C LEU A 30 23.21 -6.83 11.71
N GLU A 31 23.51 -7.68 12.67
CA GLU A 31 24.15 -8.96 12.47
C GLU A 31 23.24 -10.00 11.80
N HIS A 32 21.93 -9.85 11.95
CA HIS A 32 20.89 -10.78 11.46
C HIS A 32 19.94 -10.13 10.44
N LEU A 33 20.49 -9.32 9.54
CA LEU A 33 19.67 -8.67 8.50
C LEU A 33 19.08 -9.68 7.52
N VAL A 34 17.80 -9.49 7.23
CA VAL A 34 17.10 -10.17 6.14
C VAL A 34 17.06 -9.22 4.95
N PRO A 35 17.81 -9.47 3.87
CA PRO A 35 17.70 -8.67 2.66
C PRO A 35 16.29 -8.77 2.06
N VAL A 36 15.75 -7.65 1.59
CA VAL A 36 14.44 -7.55 0.91
C VAL A 36 14.69 -7.01 -0.49
N ARG A 37 14.73 -7.92 -1.48
CA ARG A 37 15.08 -7.63 -2.88
C ARG A 37 14.13 -8.29 -3.87
N GLU A 38 13.05 -8.88 -3.38
CA GLU A 38 12.05 -9.54 -4.17
C GLU A 38 11.32 -8.53 -5.08
N PRO A 39 10.67 -8.99 -6.17
CA PRO A 39 9.81 -8.16 -7.00
C PRO A 39 8.74 -7.42 -6.18
N LEU A 40 8.50 -6.16 -6.51
CA LEU A 40 7.48 -5.35 -5.83
C LEU A 40 6.13 -5.50 -6.53
N VAL A 41 5.14 -5.94 -5.77
CA VAL A 41 3.72 -5.91 -6.14
C VAL A 41 3.08 -4.68 -5.53
N LEU A 42 2.82 -3.68 -6.36
CA LEU A 42 2.24 -2.41 -5.93
C LEU A 42 0.73 -2.39 -6.20
N CYS A 43 -0.08 -2.31 -5.16
CA CYS A 43 -1.52 -2.07 -5.31
C CYS A 43 -1.76 -0.56 -5.39
N SER A 44 -2.43 -0.08 -6.46
CA SER A 44 -2.72 1.34 -6.61
C SER A 44 -4.00 1.59 -7.40
N GLN A 45 -4.93 2.33 -6.82
CA GLN A 45 -6.21 2.74 -7.38
C GLN A 45 -6.71 4.00 -6.67
N ILE A 46 -7.80 4.58 -7.13
CA ILE A 46 -8.46 5.65 -6.37
C ILE A 46 -8.95 5.14 -5.01
N GLN A 47 -9.05 6.06 -4.05
CA GLN A 47 -9.56 5.73 -2.72
C GLN A 47 -10.97 5.10 -2.83
N ARG A 48 -11.35 4.31 -1.83
CA ARG A 48 -12.65 3.61 -1.71
C ARG A 48 -12.86 2.44 -2.67
N SER A 49 -11.83 2.00 -3.39
CA SER A 49 -11.90 0.85 -4.31
C SER A 49 -11.35 -0.46 -3.73
N GLY A 50 -11.10 -0.55 -2.43
CA GLY A 50 -10.72 -1.82 -1.78
C GLY A 50 -9.21 -2.08 -1.61
N GLY A 51 -8.33 -1.13 -1.92
CA GLY A 51 -6.87 -1.35 -1.84
C GLY A 51 -6.36 -1.71 -0.45
N THR A 52 -6.94 -1.14 0.60
CA THR A 52 -6.61 -1.56 1.98
C THR A 52 -6.98 -3.01 2.25
N LEU A 53 -8.11 -3.49 1.71
CA LEU A 53 -8.51 -4.90 1.83
C LEU A 53 -7.49 -5.78 1.12
N LEU A 54 -7.23 -5.52 -0.16
CA LEU A 54 -6.29 -6.33 -0.95
C LEU A 54 -4.90 -6.39 -0.30
N SER A 55 -4.36 -5.26 0.17
CA SER A 55 -3.06 -5.25 0.83
C SER A 55 -3.03 -6.09 2.10
N ARG A 56 -4.15 -6.18 2.83
CA ARG A 56 -4.27 -6.98 4.05
C ARG A 56 -4.47 -8.47 3.81
N LEU A 57 -4.93 -8.86 2.63
CA LEU A 57 -5.01 -10.26 2.24
C LEU A 57 -3.62 -10.85 1.93
N PHE A 58 -2.62 -10.03 1.65
CA PHE A 58 -1.23 -10.47 1.52
C PHE A 58 -0.46 -10.47 2.86
N ASP A 59 -0.95 -9.71 3.85
CA ASP A 59 -0.30 -9.66 5.15
C ASP A 59 -0.34 -11.04 5.83
N GLY A 60 0.73 -11.40 6.52
CA GLY A 60 0.86 -12.71 7.17
C GLY A 60 1.15 -13.88 6.22
N HIS A 61 1.08 -13.71 4.89
CA HIS A 61 1.44 -14.77 3.97
C HIS A 61 2.95 -15.08 4.04
N PRO A 62 3.35 -16.37 4.22
CA PRO A 62 4.74 -16.72 4.51
C PRO A 62 5.72 -16.35 3.40
N GLU A 63 5.29 -16.25 2.14
CA GLU A 63 6.13 -15.90 0.99
C GLU A 63 6.09 -14.40 0.63
N CYS A 64 5.41 -13.55 1.43
CA CYS A 64 5.29 -12.13 1.17
C CYS A 64 5.97 -11.28 2.24
N HIS A 65 6.70 -10.26 1.83
CA HIS A 65 6.99 -9.10 2.67
C HIS A 65 5.88 -8.08 2.48
N ALA A 66 4.89 -8.04 3.35
CA ALA A 66 3.75 -7.14 3.22
C ALA A 66 3.98 -5.82 3.98
N HIS A 67 3.98 -4.70 3.26
CA HIS A 67 4.04 -3.37 3.88
C HIS A 67 2.75 -3.10 4.67
N PRO A 68 2.85 -2.72 5.95
CA PRO A 68 1.70 -2.75 6.87
C PRO A 68 0.65 -1.67 6.63
N TYR A 69 1.00 -0.59 5.90
CA TYR A 69 0.16 0.60 5.73
C TYR A 69 0.09 1.02 4.26
N GLU A 70 -0.57 2.18 4.03
CA GLU A 70 -0.38 2.89 2.76
C GLU A 70 1.08 3.30 2.65
N LEU A 71 1.80 2.76 1.68
CA LEU A 71 3.16 3.13 1.36
C LEU A 71 3.19 4.60 0.92
N LYS A 72 3.89 5.43 1.69
CA LYS A 72 3.94 6.88 1.47
C LYS A 72 5.39 7.33 1.37
N LEU A 73 6.06 6.87 0.34
CA LEU A 73 7.44 7.23 0.10
C LEU A 73 7.59 8.75 -0.07
N GLY A 74 8.36 9.33 0.82
CA GLY A 74 8.56 10.78 0.87
C GLY A 74 7.32 11.55 1.34
N LYS A 75 7.36 12.87 1.14
CA LYS A 75 6.38 13.79 1.70
C LYS A 75 5.20 14.09 0.79
N LYS A 76 5.36 13.87 -0.51
CA LYS A 76 4.36 14.19 -1.52
C LYS A 76 3.78 12.92 -2.11
N GLN A 77 2.49 12.78 -1.99
CA GLN A 77 1.73 11.73 -2.65
C GLN A 77 0.93 12.31 -3.80
N PRO A 78 0.59 11.50 -4.77
CA PRO A 78 0.72 10.04 -4.95
C PRO A 78 1.92 9.63 -5.82
N GLU A 79 2.90 10.50 -5.99
CA GLU A 79 3.99 10.32 -6.95
C GLU A 79 4.95 9.18 -6.54
N TRP A 80 5.28 8.30 -7.49
CA TRP A 80 6.41 7.38 -7.32
C TRP A 80 7.72 8.18 -7.31
N PRO A 81 8.58 8.03 -6.27
CA PRO A 81 9.74 8.90 -6.09
C PRO A 81 10.74 8.83 -7.24
N ARG A 82 11.27 9.98 -7.62
CA ARG A 82 12.47 10.06 -8.48
C ARG A 82 13.70 9.90 -7.62
N ILE A 83 14.54 8.93 -7.97
CA ILE A 83 15.86 8.74 -7.38
C ILE A 83 16.91 9.10 -8.44
N ASP A 84 17.79 9.99 -8.09
CA ASP A 84 18.98 10.31 -8.88
C ASP A 84 20.18 9.60 -8.23
N LEU A 85 20.81 8.69 -8.96
CA LEU A 85 21.95 7.93 -8.44
C LEU A 85 23.20 8.80 -8.18
N ALA A 86 23.25 10.01 -8.75
CA ALA A 86 24.28 10.99 -8.44
C ALA A 86 24.09 11.70 -7.08
N ASP A 87 22.89 11.59 -6.49
CA ASP A 87 22.63 12.15 -5.17
C ASP A 87 23.36 11.35 -4.07
N ALA A 88 23.73 12.03 -2.99
CA ALA A 88 24.29 11.36 -1.82
C ALA A 88 23.25 10.43 -1.14
N PRO A 89 23.67 9.31 -0.52
CA PRO A 89 22.78 8.34 0.12
C PRO A 89 21.79 8.94 1.13
N ARG A 90 22.21 9.98 1.86
CA ARG A 90 21.34 10.72 2.79
C ARG A 90 20.13 11.36 2.07
N ARG A 91 20.29 11.80 0.82
CA ARG A 91 19.18 12.35 0.02
C ARG A 91 18.23 11.27 -0.42
N TRP A 92 18.74 10.10 -0.82
CA TRP A 92 17.90 8.95 -1.16
C TRP A 92 17.01 8.56 0.02
N PHE A 93 17.61 8.37 1.20
CA PHE A 93 16.86 8.02 2.40
C PHE A 93 15.77 9.05 2.74
N ARG A 94 16.12 10.35 2.74
CA ARG A 94 15.14 11.43 3.01
C ARG A 94 14.01 11.47 2.00
N ARG A 95 14.28 11.10 0.75
CA ARG A 95 13.29 11.09 -0.33
C ARG A 95 12.33 9.91 -0.19
N LEU A 96 12.77 8.82 0.36
CA LEU A 96 11.98 7.59 0.55
C LEU A 96 11.31 7.52 1.93
N TYR A 97 11.87 8.18 2.95
CA TYR A 97 11.39 8.06 4.33
C TYR A 97 9.93 8.47 4.49
N GLU A 98 9.17 7.62 5.17
CA GLU A 98 7.75 7.78 5.41
C GLU A 98 7.50 8.54 6.71
N ASP A 99 7.09 9.81 6.64
CA ASP A 99 6.81 10.64 7.83
C ASP A 99 5.72 10.06 8.74
N LYS A 100 4.85 9.17 8.21
CA LYS A 100 3.79 8.53 8.99
C LYS A 100 4.27 7.47 9.97
N VAL A 101 5.48 6.95 9.83
CA VAL A 101 6.07 6.02 10.79
C VAL A 101 5.98 6.56 12.20
N GLY A 102 6.25 7.86 12.41
CA GLY A 102 6.13 8.50 13.72
C GLY A 102 4.71 8.48 14.31
N GLN A 103 3.68 8.60 13.48
CA GLN A 103 2.28 8.55 13.93
C GLN A 103 1.90 7.13 14.39
N HIS A 104 2.40 6.12 13.69
CA HIS A 104 2.14 4.72 14.03
C HIS A 104 2.90 4.28 15.27
N LEU A 105 4.11 4.81 15.48
CA LEU A 105 4.85 4.60 16.72
C LEU A 105 4.11 5.13 17.96
N ALA A 106 3.47 6.30 17.85
CA ALA A 106 2.77 6.93 18.98
C ALA A 106 1.43 6.25 19.31
N GLY A 107 0.73 5.72 18.31
CA GLY A 107 -0.65 5.23 18.44
C GLY A 107 -0.84 3.73 18.21
N GLY A 108 0.22 2.98 17.88
CA GLY A 108 0.07 1.63 17.38
C GLY A 108 -0.71 1.59 16.06
N TYR A 109 -1.26 0.43 15.69
CA TYR A 109 -2.13 0.34 14.52
C TYR A 109 -3.58 0.68 14.90
N THR A 110 -3.87 1.96 15.05
CA THR A 110 -5.25 2.45 15.10
C THR A 110 -5.46 3.43 13.98
N LYS A 111 -6.56 3.29 13.24
CA LYS A 111 -6.97 4.32 12.31
C LYS A 111 -7.67 5.44 13.11
N PRO A 112 -7.17 6.69 13.08
CA PRO A 112 -7.88 7.81 13.70
C PRO A 112 -9.29 7.90 13.11
N GLY A 113 -10.33 7.92 13.97
CA GLY A 113 -11.71 8.05 13.56
C GLY A 113 -12.54 6.76 13.54
N LEU A 114 -11.98 5.59 13.84
CA LEU A 114 -12.78 4.41 14.17
C LEU A 114 -13.46 4.66 15.54
N LYS A 115 -14.74 4.97 15.51
CA LYS A 115 -15.56 5.31 16.69
C LYS A 115 -16.09 4.10 17.46
N THR A 116 -15.38 2.97 17.46
CA THR A 116 -15.84 1.79 18.19
C THR A 116 -15.03 1.62 19.46
N ALA A 117 -15.71 1.44 20.58
CA ALA A 117 -15.11 1.23 21.91
C ALA A 117 -14.22 -0.01 21.99
N ASP A 118 -14.29 -0.90 20.98
CA ASP A 118 -13.62 -2.19 20.94
C ASP A 118 -12.49 -2.25 19.91
N VAL A 119 -11.87 -1.12 19.59
CA VAL A 119 -10.73 -1.13 18.64
C VAL A 119 -9.51 -1.72 19.34
N GLU A 120 -9.12 -2.91 18.90
CA GLU A 120 -7.85 -3.48 19.30
C GLU A 120 -6.72 -2.58 18.80
N VAL A 121 -5.88 -2.12 19.73
CA VAL A 121 -4.64 -1.41 19.39
C VAL A 121 -3.59 -2.47 19.10
N PHE A 122 -3.22 -2.62 17.83
CA PHE A 122 -2.11 -3.49 17.46
C PHE A 122 -0.79 -2.76 17.73
N PRO A 123 0.15 -3.35 18.47
CA PRO A 123 1.46 -2.77 18.63
C PRO A 123 2.17 -2.69 17.28
N PHE A 124 2.93 -1.63 17.10
CA PHE A 124 3.83 -1.46 15.96
C PHE A 124 5.16 -0.95 16.51
N VAL A 125 6.05 -1.89 16.78
CA VAL A 125 7.36 -1.59 17.35
C VAL A 125 8.36 -1.37 16.23
N PHE A 126 8.65 -0.10 15.96
CA PHE A 126 9.52 0.30 14.87
C PHE A 126 10.62 1.24 15.38
N LEU A 127 11.85 1.04 14.94
CA LEU A 127 12.99 1.87 15.35
C LEU A 127 13.52 2.71 14.17
N PRO A 128 13.15 3.99 14.05
CA PRO A 128 13.62 4.85 12.95
C PRO A 128 15.15 4.97 12.86
N ARG A 129 15.83 4.96 13.99
CA ARG A 129 17.29 4.97 14.02
C ARG A 129 17.88 3.69 13.43
N LEU A 130 17.31 2.54 13.77
CA LEU A 130 17.73 1.26 13.20
C LEU A 130 17.46 1.23 11.69
N GLN A 131 16.31 1.74 11.23
CA GLN A 131 16.04 1.86 9.80
C GLN A 131 17.16 2.62 9.09
N LYS A 132 17.57 3.76 9.65
CA LYS A 132 18.66 4.55 9.06
C LYS A 132 19.99 3.80 9.05
N LEU A 133 20.32 3.12 10.16
CA LEU A 133 21.56 2.33 10.26
C LEU A 133 21.58 1.18 9.25
N VAL A 134 20.47 0.45 9.11
CA VAL A 134 20.35 -0.63 8.12
C VAL A 134 20.47 -0.08 6.70
N PHE A 135 19.78 1.02 6.40
CA PHE A 135 19.88 1.65 5.07
C PHE A 135 21.33 2.03 4.73
N ASP A 136 22.02 2.69 5.66
CA ASP A 136 23.42 3.11 5.45
C ASP A 136 24.34 1.92 5.25
N ARG A 137 24.11 0.84 5.99
CA ARG A 137 24.86 -0.40 5.83
C ARG A 137 24.61 -1.04 4.47
N CYS A 138 23.35 -1.16 4.04
CA CYS A 138 23.04 -1.68 2.71
C CYS A 138 23.73 -0.87 1.61
N VAL A 139 23.67 0.46 1.69
CA VAL A 139 24.32 1.32 0.69
C VAL A 139 25.85 1.18 0.71
N ALA A 140 26.46 0.94 1.87
CA ALA A 140 27.90 0.78 1.99
C ALA A 140 28.40 -0.61 1.50
N GLU A 141 27.59 -1.65 1.71
CA GLU A 141 27.98 -3.04 1.41
C GLU A 141 27.48 -3.53 0.04
N TRP A 142 26.38 -2.95 -0.47
CA TRP A 142 25.79 -3.36 -1.74
C TRP A 142 26.30 -2.50 -2.88
N GLN A 143 26.40 -3.09 -4.05
CA GLN A 143 26.69 -2.38 -5.28
C GLN A 143 25.43 -1.66 -5.76
N ILE A 144 25.40 -0.32 -5.67
CA ILE A 144 24.28 0.52 -6.07
C ILE A 144 24.50 1.00 -7.51
N GLU A 145 23.92 0.29 -8.46
CA GLU A 145 24.03 0.61 -9.90
C GLU A 145 22.71 1.06 -10.53
N ARG A 146 21.60 0.65 -9.93
CA ARG A 146 20.27 0.91 -10.44
C ARG A 146 19.41 1.58 -9.38
N VAL A 147 18.41 2.31 -9.84
CA VAL A 147 17.39 2.93 -8.96
C VAL A 147 16.74 1.88 -8.04
N ARG A 148 16.50 0.67 -8.55
CA ARG A 148 15.99 -0.45 -7.75
C ARG A 148 16.84 -0.73 -6.52
N ASP A 149 18.16 -0.72 -6.64
CA ASP A 149 19.04 -1.06 -5.53
C ASP A 149 18.87 -0.11 -4.34
N VAL A 150 18.51 1.16 -4.60
CA VAL A 150 18.16 2.14 -3.57
C VAL A 150 16.84 1.81 -2.89
N PHE A 151 15.82 1.39 -3.65
CA PHE A 151 14.55 0.92 -3.09
C PHE A 151 14.72 -0.36 -2.29
N ASP A 152 15.53 -1.31 -2.78
CA ASP A 152 15.82 -2.55 -2.07
C ASP A 152 16.53 -2.28 -0.72
N CYS A 153 17.47 -1.32 -0.68
CA CYS A 153 18.04 -0.82 0.59
C CYS A 153 16.96 -0.25 1.50
N TYR A 154 16.01 0.50 0.95
CA TYR A 154 14.92 1.10 1.73
C TYR A 154 13.99 0.05 2.32
N PHE A 155 13.48 -0.88 1.51
CA PHE A 155 12.60 -1.95 1.99
C PHE A 155 13.33 -2.87 2.98
N THR A 156 14.58 -3.24 2.70
CA THR A 156 15.41 -3.98 3.67
C THR A 156 15.48 -3.24 5.00
N SER A 157 15.75 -1.94 4.96
CA SER A 157 15.84 -1.14 6.19
C SER A 157 14.50 -1.04 6.91
N TYR A 158 13.39 -0.93 6.18
CA TYR A 158 12.05 -0.82 6.74
C TYR A 158 11.65 -2.11 7.47
N PHE A 159 11.73 -3.25 6.78
CA PHE A 159 11.30 -4.54 7.36
C PHE A 159 12.18 -4.99 8.53
N ASN A 160 13.48 -4.70 8.51
CA ASN A 160 14.37 -5.03 9.63
C ASN A 160 14.25 -4.08 10.82
N ALA A 161 13.76 -2.85 10.62
CA ALA A 161 13.48 -1.90 11.68
C ALA A 161 12.12 -2.11 12.37
N TRP A 162 11.24 -2.90 11.77
CA TRP A 162 9.96 -3.31 12.33
C TRP A 162 10.16 -4.54 13.22
N LEU A 163 10.35 -4.31 14.53
CA LEU A 163 10.85 -5.32 15.47
C LEU A 163 9.85 -6.45 15.76
N ASP A 164 8.57 -6.14 15.82
CA ASP A 164 7.51 -7.10 16.09
C ASP A 164 6.86 -7.70 14.83
N ASN A 165 7.50 -7.53 13.66
CA ASN A 165 7.05 -8.16 12.43
C ASN A 165 7.17 -9.68 12.53
N GLN A 166 6.02 -10.36 12.55
CA GLN A 166 5.93 -11.82 12.69
C GLN A 166 6.39 -12.57 11.44
N ASN A 167 6.53 -11.86 10.31
CA ASN A 167 6.75 -12.47 9.02
C ASN A 167 8.11 -12.10 8.36
N VAL A 168 9.06 -11.55 9.10
CA VAL A 168 10.39 -11.23 8.54
C VAL A 168 11.25 -12.49 8.35
N TYR A 169 11.30 -13.35 9.38
CA TYR A 169 12.22 -14.49 9.41
C TYR A 169 11.65 -15.80 8.85
N PRO A 170 10.33 -16.09 8.91
CA PRO A 170 9.82 -17.39 8.45
C PRO A 170 9.96 -17.58 6.94
N GLY A 171 10.85 -18.48 6.54
CA GLY A 171 11.00 -18.99 5.18
C GLY A 171 11.43 -17.98 4.11
N PRO A 172 11.69 -18.45 2.89
CA PRO A 172 12.05 -17.59 1.77
C PRO A 172 10.84 -16.79 1.30
N LYS A 173 11.07 -15.52 0.96
CA LYS A 173 10.06 -14.65 0.36
C LYS A 173 10.15 -14.69 -1.16
N LYS A 174 9.06 -14.38 -1.82
CA LYS A 174 8.98 -14.33 -3.27
C LYS A 174 8.62 -12.93 -3.80
N ILE A 175 7.88 -12.16 -3.00
CA ILE A 175 7.41 -10.82 -3.36
C ILE A 175 7.42 -9.88 -2.16
N VAL A 176 7.57 -8.59 -2.47
CA VAL A 176 7.20 -7.50 -1.57
C VAL A 176 5.84 -6.98 -2.00
N THR A 177 4.90 -6.79 -1.09
CA THR A 177 3.61 -6.18 -1.40
C THR A 177 3.46 -4.84 -0.72
N ALA A 178 2.93 -3.85 -1.42
CA ALA A 178 2.66 -2.53 -0.89
C ALA A 178 1.40 -1.92 -1.52
N PHE A 179 0.79 -0.98 -0.82
CA PHE A 179 -0.38 -0.27 -1.29
C PHE A 179 -0.15 1.25 -1.22
N THR A 180 -0.36 1.94 -2.34
CA THR A 180 -0.36 3.40 -2.40
C THR A 180 -1.49 3.90 -3.29
N PRO A 181 -2.42 4.73 -2.76
CA PRO A 181 -3.53 5.19 -3.57
C PRO A 181 -3.09 6.21 -4.62
N ARG A 182 -3.77 6.23 -5.77
CA ARG A 182 -3.67 7.23 -6.86
C ARG A 182 -2.39 7.22 -7.68
N THR A 183 -1.40 6.39 -7.42
CA THR A 183 -0.19 6.32 -8.25
C THR A 183 -0.52 5.91 -9.69
N ASN A 184 -1.54 5.07 -9.86
CA ASN A 184 -2.04 4.66 -11.20
C ASN A 184 -2.62 5.82 -12.04
N LEU A 185 -2.95 6.97 -11.42
CA LEU A 185 -3.45 8.17 -12.11
C LEU A 185 -2.32 9.04 -12.70
N ASP A 186 -1.09 8.78 -12.31
CA ASP A 186 0.08 9.51 -12.79
C ASP A 186 0.94 8.59 -13.66
N GLU A 187 0.81 8.75 -14.98
CA GLU A 187 1.52 7.95 -15.97
C GLU A 187 3.05 7.96 -15.75
N ASP A 188 3.59 9.11 -15.39
CA ASP A 188 5.01 9.25 -15.07
C ASP A 188 5.41 8.40 -13.85
N SER A 189 4.55 8.29 -12.84
CA SER A 189 4.78 7.43 -11.67
C SER A 189 4.70 5.95 -12.02
N VAL A 190 3.74 5.56 -12.84
CA VAL A 190 3.63 4.18 -13.33
C VAL A 190 4.87 3.80 -14.14
N ARG A 191 5.32 4.67 -15.04
CA ARG A 191 6.54 4.46 -15.83
C ARG A 191 7.77 4.31 -14.92
N ARG A 192 7.97 5.23 -13.97
CA ARG A 192 9.10 5.16 -13.00
C ARG A 192 9.06 3.92 -12.12
N PHE A 193 7.86 3.46 -11.74
CA PHE A 193 7.70 2.20 -11.03
C PHE A 193 8.23 1.02 -11.84
N PHE A 194 7.81 0.88 -13.09
CA PHE A 194 8.25 -0.21 -13.95
C PHE A 194 9.71 -0.08 -14.43
N GLU A 195 10.26 1.14 -14.48
CA GLU A 195 11.70 1.35 -14.68
C GLU A 195 12.52 0.88 -13.48
N ALA A 196 12.04 1.16 -12.25
CA ALA A 196 12.70 0.71 -11.03
C ALA A 196 12.53 -0.79 -10.81
N TYR A 197 11.35 -1.35 -11.09
CA TYR A 197 11.01 -2.76 -10.93
C TYR A 197 10.55 -3.37 -12.26
N PRO A 198 11.47 -3.75 -13.16
CA PRO A 198 11.11 -4.39 -14.44
C PRO A 198 10.38 -5.73 -14.26
N ASP A 199 10.59 -6.41 -13.15
CA ASP A 199 9.95 -7.64 -12.69
C ASP A 199 8.77 -7.38 -11.72
N GLY A 200 8.45 -6.12 -11.47
CA GLY A 200 7.35 -5.71 -10.59
C GLY A 200 5.99 -5.85 -11.25
N THR A 201 4.96 -5.94 -10.42
CA THR A 201 3.55 -5.97 -10.83
C THR A 201 2.79 -4.79 -10.22
N LEU A 202 1.97 -4.12 -11.02
CA LEU A 202 1.03 -3.12 -10.52
C LEU A 202 -0.38 -3.71 -10.56
N ILE A 203 -1.06 -3.73 -9.41
CA ILE A 203 -2.45 -4.22 -9.31
C ILE A 203 -3.37 -3.03 -9.07
N THR A 204 -4.40 -2.90 -9.90
CA THR A 204 -5.45 -1.89 -9.73
C THR A 204 -6.80 -2.57 -9.51
N LEU A 205 -7.54 -2.03 -8.53
CA LEU A 205 -8.94 -2.40 -8.30
C LEU A 205 -9.86 -1.35 -8.92
N VAL A 206 -10.69 -1.76 -9.85
CA VAL A 206 -11.81 -0.95 -10.36
C VAL A 206 -13.07 -1.41 -9.62
N ARG A 207 -13.76 -0.49 -8.98
CA ARG A 207 -15.00 -0.75 -8.25
C ARG A 207 -16.20 -0.29 -9.08
N ASP A 208 -17.32 -1.02 -9.00
CA ASP A 208 -18.60 -0.58 -9.57
C ASP A 208 -18.80 0.91 -9.25
N PRO A 209 -19.02 1.78 -10.26
CA PRO A 209 -19.08 3.23 -10.05
C PRO A 209 -20.18 3.66 -9.08
N ARG A 210 -21.30 2.91 -9.02
CA ARG A 210 -22.40 3.14 -8.05
C ARG A 210 -21.92 2.84 -6.64
N ALA A 211 -21.29 1.68 -6.45
CA ALA A 211 -20.75 1.25 -5.16
C ALA A 211 -19.57 2.13 -4.70
N TRP A 212 -18.76 2.59 -5.65
CA TRP A 212 -17.68 3.53 -5.37
C TRP A 212 -18.23 4.89 -4.92
N TYR A 213 -19.17 5.48 -5.69
CA TYR A 213 -19.74 6.79 -5.38
C TYR A 213 -20.48 6.76 -4.06
N GLY A 214 -21.36 5.77 -3.82
CA GLY A 214 -22.07 5.62 -2.55
C GLY A 214 -21.14 5.48 -1.34
N SER A 215 -19.94 4.95 -1.51
CA SER A 215 -18.91 4.92 -0.47
C SER A 215 -18.11 6.21 -0.38
N ALA A 216 -17.85 6.88 -1.49
CA ALA A 216 -17.01 8.07 -1.55
C ALA A 216 -17.70 9.31 -0.97
N VAL A 217 -18.97 9.54 -1.31
CA VAL A 217 -19.74 10.69 -0.84
C VAL A 217 -19.90 10.70 0.68
N ARG A 218 -20.03 9.52 1.31
CA ARG A 218 -20.06 9.38 2.79
C ARG A 218 -18.71 9.61 3.46
N HIS A 219 -17.63 9.57 2.68
CA HIS A 219 -16.28 9.67 3.24
C HIS A 219 -15.75 11.09 3.27
N ARG A 220 -15.99 11.89 2.22
CA ARG A 220 -15.46 13.25 2.11
C ARG A 220 -16.36 14.14 1.27
N ARG A 221 -16.52 15.40 1.71
CA ARG A 221 -17.30 16.45 1.00
C ARG A 221 -16.82 16.70 -0.44
N GLN A 222 -15.58 16.46 -0.75
CA GLN A 222 -15.07 16.64 -2.12
C GLN A 222 -15.74 15.75 -3.18
N TYR A 223 -16.55 14.77 -2.76
CA TYR A 223 -17.31 13.87 -3.65
C TYR A 223 -18.81 14.17 -3.66
N GLU A 224 -19.26 15.31 -3.08
CA GLU A 224 -20.67 15.71 -3.09
C GLU A 224 -21.16 16.05 -4.51
N ASP A 225 -20.27 16.59 -5.36
CA ASP A 225 -20.55 16.78 -6.78
C ASP A 225 -20.38 15.45 -7.52
N LEU A 226 -21.50 14.89 -7.97
CA LEU A 226 -21.56 13.60 -8.65
C LEU A 226 -20.72 13.58 -9.92
N ASP A 227 -20.81 14.62 -10.75
CA ASP A 227 -20.16 14.66 -12.05
C ASP A 227 -18.63 14.77 -11.89
N ALA A 228 -18.17 15.62 -10.98
CA ALA A 228 -16.75 15.74 -10.67
C ALA A 228 -16.19 14.45 -10.03
N ALA A 229 -16.99 13.79 -9.19
CA ALA A 229 -16.59 12.51 -8.60
C ALA A 229 -16.51 11.40 -9.65
N LEU A 230 -17.48 11.30 -10.55
CA LEU A 230 -17.47 10.31 -11.63
C LEU A 230 -16.34 10.55 -12.63
N GLU A 231 -15.99 11.81 -12.91
CA GLU A 231 -14.86 12.11 -13.77
C GLU A 231 -13.56 11.57 -13.18
N LEU A 232 -13.35 11.73 -11.87
CA LEU A 232 -12.19 11.12 -11.19
C LEU A 232 -12.21 9.59 -11.27
N TRP A 233 -13.39 8.97 -11.10
CA TRP A 233 -13.54 7.53 -11.24
C TRP A 233 -13.20 7.07 -12.66
N ARG A 234 -13.73 7.75 -13.67
CA ARG A 234 -13.46 7.47 -15.09
C ARG A 234 -11.99 7.58 -15.44
N GLN A 235 -11.33 8.65 -14.99
CA GLN A 235 -9.88 8.82 -15.16
C GLN A 235 -9.11 7.65 -14.56
N SER A 236 -9.49 7.19 -13.38
CA SER A 236 -8.83 6.06 -12.73
C SER A 236 -9.06 4.73 -13.46
N ALA A 237 -10.28 4.47 -13.92
CA ALA A 237 -10.60 3.24 -14.65
C ALA A 237 -9.94 3.25 -16.03
N GLN A 238 -9.95 4.38 -16.74
CA GLN A 238 -9.28 4.51 -18.04
C GLN A 238 -7.76 4.36 -17.88
N ALA A 239 -7.15 5.02 -16.91
CA ALA A 239 -5.72 4.90 -16.64
C ALA A 239 -5.31 3.44 -16.33
N ALA A 240 -6.18 2.67 -15.67
CA ALA A 240 -5.94 1.25 -15.45
C ALA A 240 -5.92 0.44 -16.74
N LEU A 241 -6.87 0.70 -17.65
CA LEU A 241 -6.93 0.03 -18.96
C LEU A 241 -5.76 0.43 -19.86
N ASP A 242 -5.43 1.72 -19.93
CA ASP A 242 -4.30 2.23 -20.72
C ASP A 242 -2.97 1.63 -20.22
N ALA A 243 -2.78 1.57 -18.91
CA ALA A 243 -1.62 0.93 -18.33
C ALA A 243 -1.59 -0.60 -18.61
N ARG A 244 -2.74 -1.27 -18.61
CA ARG A 244 -2.82 -2.69 -19.01
C ARG A 244 -2.43 -2.90 -20.46
N GLU A 245 -2.89 -2.04 -21.36
CA GLU A 245 -2.51 -2.08 -22.78
C GLU A 245 -1.00 -1.85 -22.96
N GLN A 246 -0.44 -0.87 -22.24
CA GLN A 246 0.97 -0.47 -22.38
C GLN A 246 1.94 -1.47 -21.73
N TYR A 247 1.63 -2.00 -20.54
CA TYR A 247 2.54 -2.82 -19.74
C TYR A 247 2.21 -4.32 -19.75
N GLY A 248 1.13 -4.70 -20.44
CA GLY A 248 0.74 -6.09 -20.61
C GLY A 248 0.50 -6.80 -19.27
N GLU A 249 1.03 -8.02 -19.15
CA GLU A 249 0.83 -8.83 -17.95
C GLU A 249 1.34 -8.21 -16.67
N ARG A 250 2.29 -7.28 -16.69
CA ARG A 250 2.77 -6.61 -15.49
C ARG A 250 1.75 -5.68 -14.82
N MET A 251 0.66 -5.37 -15.53
CA MET A 251 -0.47 -4.60 -15.00
C MET A 251 -1.69 -5.50 -14.82
N VAL A 252 -2.12 -5.73 -13.60
CA VAL A 252 -3.30 -6.52 -13.26
C VAL A 252 -4.46 -5.59 -12.93
N VAL A 253 -5.58 -5.76 -13.63
CA VAL A 253 -6.82 -5.06 -13.34
C VAL A 253 -7.80 -6.08 -12.76
N LEU A 254 -8.34 -5.80 -11.57
CA LEU A 254 -9.35 -6.61 -10.89
C LEU A 254 -10.55 -5.73 -10.57
N THR A 255 -11.74 -6.32 -10.45
CA THR A 255 -12.86 -5.58 -9.83
C THR A 255 -12.88 -5.81 -8.31
N TYR A 256 -13.33 -4.78 -7.59
CA TYR A 256 -13.58 -4.91 -6.16
C TYR A 256 -14.61 -6.01 -5.87
N GLU A 257 -15.61 -6.10 -6.73
CA GLU A 257 -16.71 -7.06 -6.62
C GLU A 257 -16.21 -8.51 -6.69
N GLN A 258 -15.27 -8.82 -7.59
CA GLN A 258 -14.63 -10.15 -7.63
C GLN A 258 -13.90 -10.47 -6.34
N LEU A 259 -13.19 -9.48 -5.78
CA LEU A 259 -12.44 -9.68 -4.54
C LEU A 259 -13.36 -9.96 -3.35
N VAL A 260 -14.58 -9.40 -3.31
CA VAL A 260 -15.45 -9.52 -2.15
C VAL A 260 -16.60 -10.51 -2.31
N LEU A 261 -17.02 -10.82 -3.54
CA LEU A 261 -18.10 -11.78 -3.81
C LEU A 261 -17.55 -13.19 -4.10
N ASP A 262 -16.37 -13.24 -4.77
CA ASP A 262 -15.69 -14.49 -5.12
C ASP A 262 -14.23 -14.48 -4.63
N PRO A 263 -13.97 -14.31 -3.32
CA PRO A 263 -12.62 -14.06 -2.80
C PRO A 263 -11.67 -15.23 -3.05
N GLU A 264 -12.10 -16.49 -2.84
CA GLU A 264 -11.19 -17.63 -2.99
C GLU A 264 -10.75 -17.86 -4.43
N PRO A 265 -11.63 -17.95 -5.45
CA PRO A 265 -11.20 -18.07 -6.84
C PRO A 265 -10.30 -16.88 -7.28
N THR A 266 -10.63 -15.68 -6.85
CA THR A 266 -9.88 -14.47 -7.19
C THR A 266 -8.47 -14.51 -6.61
N MET A 267 -8.34 -14.82 -5.31
CA MET A 267 -7.04 -14.86 -4.65
C MET A 267 -6.21 -16.08 -5.08
N ARG A 268 -6.82 -17.21 -5.47
CA ARG A 268 -6.09 -18.35 -6.06
C ARG A 268 -5.44 -17.97 -7.38
N ARG A 269 -6.19 -17.36 -8.31
CA ARG A 269 -5.65 -16.88 -9.59
C ARG A 269 -4.55 -15.84 -9.36
N LEU A 270 -4.75 -14.92 -8.41
CA LEU A 270 -3.76 -13.91 -8.11
C LEU A 270 -2.48 -14.50 -7.50
N ALA A 271 -2.61 -15.49 -6.62
CA ALA A 271 -1.48 -16.21 -6.05
C ALA A 271 -0.68 -16.95 -7.12
N GLU A 272 -1.36 -17.68 -8.03
CA GLU A 272 -0.75 -18.36 -9.16
C GLU A 272 0.00 -17.36 -10.07
N TYR A 273 -0.66 -16.26 -10.43
CA TYR A 273 -0.09 -15.21 -11.26
C TYR A 273 1.18 -14.59 -10.62
N LEU A 274 1.18 -14.34 -9.32
CA LEU A 274 2.30 -13.77 -8.59
C LEU A 274 3.37 -14.80 -8.20
N GLY A 275 3.16 -16.08 -8.54
CA GLY A 275 4.10 -17.16 -8.24
C GLY A 275 4.21 -17.51 -6.75
N ILE A 276 3.24 -17.09 -5.92
CA ILE A 276 3.17 -17.47 -4.50
C ILE A 276 2.30 -18.69 -4.29
N SER A 277 2.57 -19.45 -3.25
CA SER A 277 1.78 -20.62 -2.89
C SER A 277 0.39 -20.22 -2.41
N TRP A 278 -0.62 -21.02 -2.74
CA TRP A 278 -1.94 -20.83 -2.15
C TRP A 278 -1.90 -21.06 -0.64
N SER A 279 -2.49 -20.16 0.10
CA SER A 279 -2.68 -20.27 1.56
C SER A 279 -4.04 -19.67 1.95
N PRO A 280 -4.80 -20.31 2.89
CA PRO A 280 -6.06 -19.74 3.38
C PRO A 280 -5.93 -18.35 4.00
N ILE A 281 -4.73 -17.95 4.45
CA ILE A 281 -4.47 -16.60 4.98
C ILE A 281 -4.81 -15.52 3.94
N LEU A 282 -4.75 -15.82 2.65
CA LEU A 282 -5.14 -14.90 1.57
C LEU A 282 -6.65 -14.60 1.53
N LEU A 283 -7.45 -15.23 2.37
CA LEU A 283 -8.88 -14.93 2.53
C LEU A 283 -9.19 -14.16 3.82
N GLU A 284 -8.19 -13.93 4.65
CA GLU A 284 -8.36 -13.28 5.95
C GLU A 284 -7.57 -11.96 5.98
N PRO A 285 -8.24 -10.80 6.05
CA PRO A 285 -7.54 -9.54 6.23
C PRO A 285 -6.80 -9.51 7.56
N THR A 286 -5.48 -9.41 7.52
CA THR A 286 -4.64 -9.40 8.73
C THR A 286 -3.82 -8.12 8.86
N PHE A 287 -3.30 -7.88 10.05
CA PHE A 287 -2.22 -6.96 10.33
C PHE A 287 -1.17 -7.68 11.18
N ASN A 288 0.03 -7.78 10.65
CA ASN A 288 1.11 -8.55 11.28
C ASN A 288 0.67 -10.00 11.58
N GLY A 289 -0.06 -10.62 10.65
CA GLY A 289 -0.60 -11.97 10.74
C GLY A 289 -1.78 -12.14 11.71
N ARG A 290 -2.30 -11.06 12.30
CA ARG A 290 -3.48 -11.09 13.18
C ARG A 290 -4.71 -10.60 12.44
N PRO A 291 -5.87 -11.29 12.54
CA PRO A 291 -7.11 -10.85 11.93
C PRO A 291 -7.51 -9.44 12.31
N VAL A 292 -7.96 -8.65 11.34
CA VAL A 292 -8.42 -7.27 11.55
C VAL A 292 -9.80 -7.07 10.94
N ARG A 293 -10.58 -6.21 11.58
CA ARG A 293 -11.88 -5.81 11.04
C ARG A 293 -11.72 -4.95 9.78
N PRO A 294 -12.69 -5.00 8.86
CA PRO A 294 -12.66 -4.17 7.67
C PRO A 294 -12.56 -2.68 7.99
N ASN A 295 -11.71 -1.99 7.24
CA ASN A 295 -11.59 -0.54 7.31
C ASN A 295 -12.79 0.13 6.60
N SER A 296 -13.95 0.10 7.21
CA SER A 296 -15.19 0.69 6.69
C SER A 296 -15.50 2.03 7.34
N SER A 297 -16.21 2.92 6.61
CA SER A 297 -16.81 4.14 7.18
C SER A 297 -18.01 3.81 8.09
N ASP A 298 -18.54 2.61 7.96
CA ASP A 298 -19.65 2.09 8.76
C ASP A 298 -19.10 1.17 9.85
N ALA A 299 -19.81 1.07 10.96
CA ALA A 299 -19.44 0.17 12.06
C ALA A 299 -19.64 -1.30 11.61
N VAL A 300 -18.61 -1.90 11.03
CA VAL A 300 -18.57 -3.33 10.70
C VAL A 300 -17.95 -4.07 11.87
N THR A 301 -18.71 -4.99 12.45
CA THR A 301 -18.28 -5.82 13.58
C THR A 301 -17.71 -7.17 13.14
N GLU A 302 -17.94 -7.55 11.89
CA GLU A 302 -17.52 -8.85 11.33
C GLU A 302 -16.05 -8.81 10.90
N TYR A 303 -15.36 -9.93 11.07
CA TYR A 303 -14.03 -10.19 10.51
C TYR A 303 -14.15 -10.79 9.11
N GLY A 304 -13.06 -10.78 8.36
CA GLY A 304 -13.01 -11.39 7.04
C GLY A 304 -13.39 -10.46 5.88
N VAL A 305 -13.62 -11.06 4.72
CA VAL A 305 -14.05 -10.36 3.51
C VAL A 305 -15.57 -10.21 3.52
N VAL A 306 -16.06 -8.97 3.58
CA VAL A 306 -17.50 -8.68 3.71
C VAL A 306 -18.10 -8.32 2.35
N GLY A 307 -18.79 -9.26 1.72
CA GLY A 307 -19.38 -9.13 0.38
C GLY A 307 -20.60 -8.19 0.31
N SER A 308 -21.38 -8.06 1.40
CA SER A 308 -22.60 -7.22 1.45
C SER A 308 -22.36 -5.75 1.09
N ARG A 309 -21.10 -5.30 1.16
CA ARG A 309 -20.73 -3.93 0.80
C ARG A 309 -20.69 -3.64 -0.70
N ALA A 310 -20.68 -4.67 -1.54
CA ALA A 310 -20.73 -4.49 -2.99
C ALA A 310 -22.04 -3.82 -3.42
N GLU A 311 -23.15 -4.12 -2.74
CA GLU A 311 -24.48 -3.61 -3.08
C GLU A 311 -25.04 -2.54 -2.14
N ALA A 312 -24.30 -2.11 -1.12
CA ALA A 312 -24.75 -1.10 -0.14
C ALA A 312 -25.12 0.29 -0.75
N TRP A 313 -24.76 0.53 -2.00
CA TRP A 313 -25.17 1.72 -2.74
C TRP A 313 -26.67 1.79 -3.01
N ARG A 314 -27.38 0.66 -3.06
CA ARG A 314 -28.84 0.60 -3.27
C ARG A 314 -29.65 1.28 -2.16
N GLU A 315 -29.06 1.40 -0.99
CA GLU A 315 -29.66 2.08 0.17
C GLU A 315 -29.37 3.58 0.20
N VAL A 316 -28.46 4.06 -0.65
CA VAL A 316 -27.89 5.42 -0.58
C VAL A 316 -28.24 6.26 -1.81
N LEU A 317 -28.29 5.63 -2.99
CA LEU A 317 -28.49 6.31 -4.26
C LEU A 317 -29.95 6.22 -4.69
N ASP A 318 -30.49 7.36 -5.18
CA ASP A 318 -31.77 7.39 -5.84
C ASP A 318 -31.68 6.94 -7.31
N ALA A 319 -32.84 6.80 -7.95
CA ALA A 319 -32.92 6.29 -9.31
C ALA A 319 -32.25 7.24 -10.33
N ASP A 320 -32.31 8.54 -10.11
CA ASP A 320 -31.76 9.55 -11.03
C ASP A 320 -30.23 9.52 -10.96
N ALA A 321 -29.65 9.40 -9.77
CA ALA A 321 -28.21 9.24 -9.58
C ALA A 321 -27.71 7.93 -10.22
N ILE A 322 -28.44 6.83 -10.04
CA ILE A 322 -28.10 5.54 -10.65
C ILE A 322 -28.09 5.63 -12.16
N ALA A 323 -29.17 6.16 -12.77
CA ALA A 323 -29.25 6.31 -14.23
C ALA A 323 -28.13 7.19 -14.79
N ARG A 324 -27.76 8.26 -14.07
CA ARG A 324 -26.66 9.13 -14.48
C ARG A 324 -25.29 8.45 -14.36
N ILE A 325 -25.06 7.69 -13.29
CA ILE A 325 -23.82 6.92 -13.11
C ILE A 325 -23.68 5.87 -14.22
N ASP A 326 -24.75 5.12 -14.50
CA ASP A 326 -24.76 4.08 -15.52
C ASP A 326 -24.50 4.68 -16.91
N GLY A 327 -25.12 5.82 -17.24
CA GLY A 327 -24.89 6.49 -18.51
C GLY A 327 -23.48 7.08 -18.69
N LEU A 328 -22.79 7.44 -17.61
CA LEU A 328 -21.46 8.06 -17.68
C LEU A 328 -20.31 7.09 -17.50
N ALA A 329 -20.50 6.00 -16.76
CA ALA A 329 -19.44 5.13 -16.30
C ALA A 329 -19.67 3.63 -16.55
N GLY A 330 -20.89 3.20 -16.92
CA GLY A 330 -21.25 1.79 -17.07
C GLY A 330 -20.38 1.06 -18.08
N ASP A 331 -20.30 1.55 -19.32
CA ASP A 331 -19.50 0.94 -20.40
C ASP A 331 -18.02 0.78 -20.02
N LEU A 332 -17.46 1.77 -19.30
CA LEU A 332 -16.07 1.73 -18.87
C LEU A 332 -15.85 0.68 -17.78
N TYR A 333 -16.82 0.54 -16.88
CA TYR A 333 -16.78 -0.52 -15.88
C TYR A 333 -16.88 -1.91 -16.49
N GLU A 334 -17.77 -2.12 -17.48
CA GLU A 334 -17.88 -3.39 -18.19
C GLU A 334 -16.59 -3.76 -18.92
N ARG A 335 -15.95 -2.79 -19.56
CA ARG A 335 -14.64 -2.99 -20.20
C ARG A 335 -13.57 -3.37 -19.18
N ALA A 336 -13.53 -2.70 -18.03
CA ALA A 336 -12.58 -3.03 -16.96
C ALA A 336 -12.85 -4.44 -16.40
N ALA A 337 -14.12 -4.81 -16.20
CA ALA A 337 -14.51 -6.14 -15.76
C ALA A 337 -14.17 -7.24 -16.78
N ALA A 338 -14.31 -6.95 -18.08
CA ALA A 338 -13.97 -7.89 -19.15
C ALA A 338 -12.45 -8.09 -19.35
N SER A 339 -11.63 -7.12 -18.96
CA SER A 339 -10.17 -7.18 -19.13
C SER A 339 -9.47 -8.21 -18.24
N ILE A 340 -10.20 -8.89 -17.37
CA ILE A 340 -9.72 -9.81 -16.33
C ILE A 340 -9.68 -11.27 -16.82
N GLY A 341 -10.23 -11.55 -17.98
CA GLY A 341 -10.39 -12.92 -18.52
C GLY A 341 -9.30 -13.37 -19.50
N GLY A 342 -8.26 -12.57 -19.70
CA GLY A 342 -7.17 -12.88 -20.62
C GLY A 342 -5.93 -13.38 -19.91
#